data_40152b8dff9931ea26dcae03e957923c
#
_entry.id   40152b8dff9931ea26dcae03e957923c
#
_cell.length_a   1.000
_cell.length_b   1.000
_cell.length_c   1.000
_cell.angle_alpha   90.00
_cell.angle_beta   90.00
_cell.angle_gamma   90.00
#
_symmetry.space_group_name_H-M   'P 1'
#
loop_
_entity.id
_entity.type
_entity.pdbx_description
1 polymer ?
#
loop_
_entity_poly.entity_id
_entity_poly.type
_entity_poly.pdbx_seq_one_letter_code
_entity_poly.pdbx_strand_id
1 'polypeptide(L)'
;MDWKRREVASQTRPVSERELTQLGERMSERGSFLQALSTDELSVIAEIKRKSPSAGIIAEEISAPEQARSYCNAGADALSILTDEKYFGGKLEDLWEVNDFLRQHQRNTPTLRKDFMVEPIQVLEALEAGARAILLIVRALNEDELKKLRNCADHAGLDCLYEIHEEQELERALKLEPKILGVNN
;
A
#
# COMPACT_ATOMS: atom_id res chain seq x y z
N MET A 1 -14.17 -9.52 4.96
CA MET A 1 -12.72 -9.86 5.13
C MET A 1 -12.40 -11.34 5.12
N ASP A 2 -13.32 -12.22 5.46
CA ASP A 2 -13.07 -13.69 5.51
C ASP A 2 -12.62 -14.28 4.16
N TRP A 3 -13.11 -13.73 3.06
CA TRP A 3 -12.66 -14.13 1.73
C TRP A 3 -11.16 -13.84 1.52
N LYS A 4 -10.67 -12.67 1.93
CA LYS A 4 -9.24 -12.30 1.79
C LYS A 4 -8.35 -13.17 2.67
N ARG A 5 -8.79 -13.47 3.90
CA ARG A 5 -8.09 -14.41 4.77
C ARG A 5 -7.97 -15.80 4.13
N ARG A 6 -9.03 -16.28 3.45
CA ARG A 6 -8.98 -17.57 2.71
C ARG A 6 -8.08 -17.50 1.49
N GLU A 7 -8.10 -16.39 0.75
CA GLU A 7 -7.23 -16.18 -0.40
C GLU A 7 -5.75 -16.24 0.00
N VAL A 8 -5.38 -15.49 1.04
CA VAL A 8 -4.00 -15.41 1.52
C VAL A 8 -3.56 -16.67 2.26
N ALA A 9 -4.50 -17.46 2.83
CA ALA A 9 -4.18 -18.61 3.69
C ALA A 9 -3.24 -19.64 3.05
N SER A 10 -3.35 -19.87 1.74
CA SER A 10 -2.50 -20.82 1.02
C SER A 10 -1.04 -20.32 0.84
N GLN A 11 -0.81 -19.02 0.99
CA GLN A 11 0.48 -18.37 0.85
C GLN A 11 1.08 -18.00 2.21
N THR A 12 0.29 -18.13 3.29
CA THR A 12 0.71 -17.72 4.63
C THR A 12 1.84 -18.62 5.15
N ARG A 13 2.94 -17.99 5.53
CA ARG A 13 4.06 -18.58 6.26
C ARG A 13 4.48 -17.64 7.40
N PRO A 14 5.23 -18.14 8.38
CA PRO A 14 5.86 -17.24 9.34
C PRO A 14 6.78 -16.23 8.65
N VAL A 15 6.63 -14.96 9.00
CA VAL A 15 7.49 -13.87 8.57
C VAL A 15 8.20 -13.35 9.82
N SER A 16 9.54 -13.37 9.83
CA SER A 16 10.32 -12.91 10.97
C SER A 16 10.65 -11.43 10.86
N GLU A 17 10.76 -10.76 12.01
CA GLU A 17 11.21 -9.37 12.09
C GLU A 17 12.57 -9.17 11.43
N ARG A 18 13.48 -10.12 11.63
CA ARG A 18 14.81 -10.10 11.00
C ARG A 18 14.74 -10.10 9.48
N GLU A 19 13.86 -10.90 8.89
CA GLU A 19 13.65 -10.97 7.45
C GLU A 19 13.18 -9.62 6.90
N LEU A 20 12.18 -9.02 7.56
CA LEU A 20 11.65 -7.70 7.19
C LEU A 20 12.72 -6.61 7.30
N THR A 21 13.45 -6.57 8.43
CA THR A 21 14.50 -5.57 8.66
C THR A 21 15.62 -5.67 7.62
N GLN A 22 16.13 -6.88 7.38
CA GLN A 22 17.22 -7.08 6.41
C GLN A 22 16.81 -6.69 4.97
N LEU A 23 15.56 -6.98 4.59
CA LEU A 23 15.05 -6.59 3.29
C LEU A 23 14.79 -5.07 3.23
N GLY A 24 14.21 -4.49 4.28
CA GLY A 24 13.94 -3.06 4.39
C GLY A 24 15.21 -2.21 4.26
N GLU A 25 16.30 -2.62 4.94
CA GLU A 25 17.61 -1.97 4.83
C GLU A 25 18.14 -1.94 3.38
N ARG A 26 17.96 -3.04 2.64
CA ARG A 26 18.38 -3.12 1.23
C ARG A 26 17.56 -2.23 0.31
N MET A 27 16.32 -1.93 0.70
CA MET A 27 15.37 -1.14 -0.08
C MET A 27 15.31 0.33 0.36
N SER A 28 16.11 0.74 1.35
CA SER A 28 16.03 2.05 2.03
C SER A 28 16.41 3.25 1.15
N GLU A 29 17.08 3.06 0.02
CA GLU A 29 17.52 4.14 -0.87
C GLU A 29 16.39 4.91 -1.55
N ARG A 30 15.13 4.45 -1.45
CA ARG A 30 13.96 5.11 -2.02
C ARG A 30 13.31 6.06 -1.02
N GLY A 31 12.74 7.15 -1.50
CA GLY A 31 12.04 8.13 -0.67
C GLY A 31 10.88 7.51 0.15
N SER A 32 10.61 8.08 1.33
CA SER A 32 9.50 7.69 2.19
C SER A 32 8.17 8.19 1.61
N PHE A 33 7.11 7.40 1.76
CA PHE A 33 5.76 7.78 1.37
C PHE A 33 5.27 8.96 2.23
N LEU A 34 5.57 8.94 3.53
CA LEU A 34 5.28 10.04 4.43
C LEU A 34 5.97 11.35 3.99
N GLN A 35 7.26 11.27 3.63
CA GLN A 35 8.00 12.47 3.19
C GLN A 35 7.41 13.08 1.92
N ALA A 36 6.96 12.27 0.97
CA ALA A 36 6.32 12.76 -0.25
C ALA A 36 5.00 13.51 0.01
N LEU A 37 4.34 13.21 1.13
CA LEU A 37 3.10 13.85 1.55
C LEU A 37 3.30 14.98 2.57
N SER A 38 4.52 15.16 3.08
CA SER A 38 4.84 16.15 4.13
C SER A 38 5.36 17.45 3.51
N THR A 39 4.57 18.05 2.65
CA THR A 39 4.86 19.33 1.99
C THR A 39 3.97 20.44 2.54
N ASP A 40 4.34 21.70 2.31
CA ASP A 40 3.50 22.86 2.67
C ASP A 40 2.32 23.05 1.71
N GLU A 41 2.30 22.31 0.60
CA GLU A 41 1.28 22.36 -0.43
C GLU A 41 0.43 21.08 -0.42
N LEU A 42 -0.66 21.06 -1.18
CA LEU A 42 -1.50 19.90 -1.37
C LEU A 42 -0.75 18.83 -2.16
N SER A 43 -0.54 17.66 -1.55
CA SER A 43 0.05 16.51 -2.21
C SER A 43 -1.02 15.62 -2.84
N VAL A 44 -0.70 15.03 -3.98
CA VAL A 44 -1.60 14.19 -4.77
C VAL A 44 -1.12 12.73 -4.76
N ILE A 45 -1.96 11.83 -4.25
CA ILE A 45 -1.80 10.39 -4.41
C ILE A 45 -2.65 9.95 -5.60
N ALA A 46 -2.03 9.58 -6.71
CA ALA A 46 -2.74 9.09 -7.88
C ALA A 46 -2.95 7.57 -7.80
N GLU A 47 -4.20 7.11 -8.02
CA GLU A 47 -4.58 5.72 -7.88
C GLU A 47 -4.65 4.98 -9.22
N ILE A 48 -3.97 3.84 -9.30
CA ILE A 48 -4.02 2.91 -10.42
C ILE A 48 -4.98 1.77 -10.07
N LYS A 49 -6.11 1.70 -10.80
CA LYS A 49 -7.10 0.63 -10.66
C LYS A 49 -7.82 0.35 -11.97
N ARG A 50 -8.15 -0.91 -12.21
CA ARG A 50 -8.82 -1.35 -13.44
C ARG A 50 -10.33 -1.38 -13.36
N LYS A 51 -10.87 -1.68 -12.19
CA LYS A 51 -12.32 -1.70 -11.92
C LYS A 51 -12.63 -1.23 -10.52
N SER A 52 -13.88 -0.90 -10.25
CA SER A 52 -14.37 -0.71 -8.88
C SER A 52 -15.79 -1.26 -8.73
N PRO A 53 -16.22 -1.63 -7.51
CA PRO A 53 -17.57 -2.10 -7.26
C PRO A 53 -18.65 -1.09 -7.67
N SER A 54 -18.36 0.22 -7.61
CA SER A 54 -19.31 1.28 -7.90
C SER A 54 -19.34 1.72 -9.37
N ALA A 55 -18.19 1.67 -10.08
CA ALA A 55 -18.06 2.18 -11.45
C ALA A 55 -17.86 1.07 -12.51
N GLY A 56 -17.75 -0.20 -12.10
CA GLY A 56 -17.44 -1.29 -13.02
C GLY A 56 -16.02 -1.19 -13.58
N ILE A 57 -15.86 -1.49 -14.86
CA ILE A 57 -14.56 -1.42 -15.58
C ILE A 57 -14.20 0.05 -15.80
N ILE A 58 -12.96 0.43 -15.47
CA ILE A 58 -12.45 1.80 -15.58
C ILE A 58 -11.35 1.90 -16.66
N ALA A 59 -10.40 0.95 -16.67
CA ALA A 59 -9.27 0.96 -17.59
C ALA A 59 -8.73 -0.46 -17.81
N GLU A 60 -9.26 -1.18 -18.80
CA GLU A 60 -8.75 -2.53 -19.15
C GLU A 60 -7.54 -2.52 -20.07
N GLU A 61 -7.39 -1.48 -20.89
CA GLU A 61 -6.44 -1.45 -21.99
C GLU A 61 -5.08 -0.82 -21.63
N ILE A 62 -5.00 -0.04 -20.53
CA ILE A 62 -3.76 0.66 -20.17
C ILE A 62 -3.00 -0.17 -19.13
N SER A 63 -1.73 -0.44 -19.40
CA SER A 63 -0.85 -1.12 -18.43
C SER A 63 -0.58 -0.24 -17.20
N ALA A 64 -0.35 -0.87 -16.04
CA ALA A 64 -0.07 -0.15 -14.81
C ALA A 64 1.18 0.77 -14.93
N PRO A 65 2.29 0.36 -15.58
CA PRO A 65 3.43 1.25 -15.83
C PRO A 65 3.13 2.47 -16.72
N GLU A 66 2.28 2.31 -17.74
CA GLU A 66 1.88 3.45 -18.60
C GLU A 66 1.04 4.46 -17.84
N GLN A 67 0.13 3.98 -16.99
CA GLN A 67 -0.68 4.82 -16.12
C GLN A 67 0.20 5.53 -15.09
N ALA A 68 1.17 4.82 -14.47
CA ALA A 68 2.16 5.39 -13.56
C ALA A 68 2.97 6.50 -14.25
N ARG A 69 3.44 6.27 -15.49
CA ARG A 69 4.15 7.28 -16.28
C ARG A 69 3.33 8.54 -16.47
N SER A 70 2.05 8.38 -16.81
CA SER A 70 1.14 9.52 -17.02
C SER A 70 0.94 10.32 -15.75
N TYR A 71 0.72 9.65 -14.61
CA TYR A 71 0.54 10.31 -13.32
C TYR A 71 1.81 11.01 -12.82
N CYS A 72 2.97 10.37 -12.94
CA CYS A 72 4.25 11.00 -12.59
C CYS A 72 4.54 12.23 -13.48
N ASN A 73 4.21 12.18 -14.78
CA ASN A 73 4.36 13.33 -15.66
C ASN A 73 3.39 14.47 -15.34
N ALA A 74 2.22 14.15 -14.78
CA ALA A 74 1.24 15.12 -14.29
C ALA A 74 1.59 15.69 -12.90
N GLY A 75 2.67 15.23 -12.24
CA GLY A 75 3.13 15.75 -10.97
C GLY A 75 2.54 15.05 -9.75
N ALA A 76 2.11 13.79 -9.86
CA ALA A 76 1.69 13.01 -8.68
C ALA A 76 2.86 12.82 -7.70
N ASP A 77 2.64 13.12 -6.42
CA ASP A 77 3.64 13.01 -5.36
C ASP A 77 3.84 11.56 -4.91
N ALA A 78 2.78 10.75 -4.99
CA ALA A 78 2.79 9.33 -4.69
C ALA A 78 1.80 8.57 -5.58
N LEU A 79 1.98 7.25 -5.67
CA LEU A 79 1.08 6.37 -6.40
C LEU A 79 0.44 5.34 -5.47
N SER A 80 -0.85 5.11 -5.62
CA SER A 80 -1.60 4.04 -4.95
C SER A 80 -1.92 2.95 -5.97
N ILE A 81 -1.42 1.73 -5.73
CA ILE A 81 -1.56 0.61 -6.66
C ILE A 81 -2.51 -0.42 -6.06
N LEU A 82 -3.69 -0.61 -6.68
CA LEU A 82 -4.61 -1.68 -6.29
C LEU A 82 -3.99 -3.04 -6.64
N THR A 83 -3.87 -3.92 -5.64
CA THR A 83 -3.38 -5.30 -5.82
C THR A 83 -4.44 -6.35 -5.51
N ASP A 84 -5.68 -5.93 -5.21
CA ASP A 84 -6.82 -6.82 -5.03
C ASP A 84 -7.48 -7.16 -6.37
N GLU A 85 -7.45 -8.44 -6.75
CA GLU A 85 -8.01 -8.91 -8.02
C GLU A 85 -9.54 -8.94 -7.99
N LYS A 86 -10.10 -9.41 -6.90
CA LYS A 86 -11.54 -9.71 -6.80
C LYS A 86 -12.41 -8.48 -7.01
N TYR A 87 -12.14 -7.39 -6.32
CA TYR A 87 -12.99 -6.20 -6.34
C TYR A 87 -12.45 -5.09 -7.25
N PHE A 88 -11.13 -5.02 -7.42
CA PHE A 88 -10.48 -3.90 -8.11
C PHE A 88 -9.72 -4.31 -9.37
N GLY A 89 -9.61 -5.61 -9.67
CA GLY A 89 -8.95 -6.13 -10.86
C GLY A 89 -7.44 -5.89 -10.89
N GLY A 90 -6.87 -5.52 -9.74
CA GLY A 90 -5.43 -5.33 -9.58
C GLY A 90 -4.71 -6.64 -9.31
N LYS A 91 -3.40 -6.65 -9.44
CA LYS A 91 -2.53 -7.78 -9.17
C LYS A 91 -1.27 -7.30 -8.45
N LEU A 92 -0.63 -8.20 -7.69
CA LEU A 92 0.66 -7.88 -7.07
C LEU A 92 1.73 -7.56 -8.13
N GLU A 93 1.65 -8.20 -9.28
CA GLU A 93 2.50 -7.96 -10.45
C GLU A 93 2.42 -6.50 -10.93
N ASP A 94 1.25 -5.85 -10.84
CA ASP A 94 1.12 -4.43 -11.20
C ASP A 94 2.01 -3.54 -10.33
N LEU A 95 2.10 -3.86 -9.03
CA LEU A 95 2.97 -3.15 -8.11
C LEU A 95 4.46 -3.37 -8.43
N TRP A 96 4.85 -4.62 -8.76
CA TRP A 96 6.18 -4.96 -9.24
C TRP A 96 6.54 -4.17 -10.51
N GLU A 97 5.71 -4.25 -11.53
CA GLU A 97 5.93 -3.61 -12.83
C GLU A 97 6.04 -2.09 -12.71
N VAL A 98 5.19 -1.46 -11.90
CA VAL A 98 5.25 -0.02 -11.64
C VAL A 98 6.55 0.36 -10.94
N ASN A 99 6.95 -0.36 -9.90
CA ASN A 99 8.19 -0.07 -9.17
C ASN A 99 9.43 -0.33 -10.03
N ASP A 100 9.42 -1.33 -10.91
CA ASP A 100 10.49 -1.57 -11.87
C ASP A 100 10.58 -0.45 -12.90
N PHE A 101 9.44 0.01 -13.42
CA PHE A 101 9.38 1.17 -14.30
C PHE A 101 9.96 2.42 -13.62
N LEU A 102 9.55 2.73 -12.40
CA LEU A 102 10.04 3.89 -11.65
C LEU A 102 11.56 3.84 -11.44
N ARG A 103 12.08 2.66 -11.10
CA ARG A 103 13.51 2.43 -10.92
C ARG A 103 14.30 2.63 -12.22
N GLN A 104 13.84 2.04 -13.33
CA GLN A 104 14.48 2.15 -14.64
C GLN A 104 14.53 3.59 -15.14
N HIS A 105 13.53 4.40 -14.79
CA HIS A 105 13.44 5.81 -15.19
C HIS A 105 13.92 6.80 -14.12
N GLN A 106 14.62 6.29 -13.08
CA GLN A 106 15.19 7.09 -11.98
C GLN A 106 14.16 8.03 -11.32
N ARG A 107 12.92 7.53 -11.16
CA ARG A 107 11.84 8.26 -10.51
C ARG A 107 11.73 7.84 -9.05
N ASN A 108 11.66 8.84 -8.15
CA ASN A 108 11.59 8.63 -6.70
C ASN A 108 10.15 8.65 -6.17
N THR A 109 9.14 8.65 -7.03
CA THR A 109 7.72 8.64 -6.63
C THR A 109 7.41 7.37 -5.83
N PRO A 110 7.08 7.47 -4.52
CA PRO A 110 6.83 6.30 -3.69
C PRO A 110 5.48 5.68 -4.01
N THR A 111 5.37 4.36 -3.78
CA THR A 111 4.14 3.61 -4.03
C THR A 111 3.54 3.05 -2.75
N LEU A 112 2.21 3.04 -2.71
CA LEU A 112 1.38 2.38 -1.70
C LEU A 112 0.82 1.08 -2.28
N ARG A 113 1.00 -0.06 -1.59
CA ARG A 113 0.19 -1.26 -1.85
C ARG A 113 -1.22 -1.03 -1.31
N LYS A 114 -2.18 -0.85 -2.20
CA LYS A 114 -3.61 -0.72 -1.87
C LYS A 114 -4.29 -2.08 -1.96
N ASP A 115 -4.41 -2.74 -0.81
CA ASP A 115 -4.98 -4.10 -0.69
C ASP A 115 -5.67 -4.26 0.65
N PHE A 116 -6.45 -5.32 0.82
CA PHE A 116 -6.97 -5.75 2.11
C PHE A 116 -5.88 -6.51 2.88
N MET A 117 -5.07 -5.78 3.64
CA MET A 117 -3.99 -6.35 4.44
C MET A 117 -4.57 -7.10 5.65
N VAL A 118 -4.26 -8.39 5.79
CA VAL A 118 -4.76 -9.27 6.87
C VAL A 118 -3.66 -10.14 7.47
N GLU A 119 -2.55 -10.36 6.76
CA GLU A 119 -1.46 -11.24 7.18
C GLU A 119 -0.08 -10.60 6.94
N PRO A 120 0.93 -10.89 7.81
CA PRO A 120 2.29 -10.38 7.67
C PRO A 120 2.96 -10.70 6.34
N ILE A 121 2.63 -11.80 5.70
CA ILE A 121 3.18 -12.16 4.39
C ILE A 121 2.90 -11.08 3.35
N GLN A 122 1.73 -10.41 3.42
CA GLN A 122 1.40 -9.34 2.49
C GLN A 122 2.29 -8.09 2.71
N VAL A 123 2.76 -7.86 3.93
CA VAL A 123 3.74 -6.79 4.23
C VAL A 123 5.08 -7.11 3.58
N LEU A 124 5.54 -8.35 3.69
CA LEU A 124 6.76 -8.82 3.04
C LEU A 124 6.66 -8.69 1.51
N GLU A 125 5.57 -9.18 0.91
CA GLU A 125 5.31 -9.06 -0.53
C GLU A 125 5.28 -7.59 -1.01
N ALA A 126 4.67 -6.68 -0.21
CA ALA A 126 4.68 -5.25 -0.51
C ALA A 126 6.11 -4.69 -0.56
N LEU A 127 6.94 -5.07 0.43
CA LEU A 127 8.34 -4.67 0.50
C LEU A 127 9.14 -5.23 -0.68
N GLU A 128 9.00 -6.52 -0.98
CA GLU A 128 9.65 -7.19 -2.12
C GLU A 128 9.26 -6.54 -3.44
N ALA A 129 7.98 -6.17 -3.61
CA ALA A 129 7.48 -5.46 -4.77
C ALA A 129 7.97 -3.99 -4.84
N GLY A 130 8.66 -3.49 -3.82
CA GLY A 130 9.24 -2.15 -3.78
C GLY A 130 8.30 -1.06 -3.31
N ALA A 131 7.16 -1.39 -2.70
CA ALA A 131 6.28 -0.42 -2.06
C ALA A 131 7.01 0.33 -0.93
N ARG A 132 6.54 1.55 -0.64
CA ARG A 132 7.01 2.37 0.49
C ARG A 132 5.94 2.54 1.56
N ALA A 133 4.71 2.15 1.26
CA ALA A 133 3.61 2.14 2.22
C ALA A 133 2.65 0.98 1.99
N ILE A 134 1.91 0.64 3.05
CA ILE A 134 0.78 -0.28 3.04
C ILE A 134 -0.47 0.38 3.56
N LEU A 135 -1.64 -0.17 3.17
CA LEU A 135 -2.94 0.26 3.65
C LEU A 135 -3.38 -0.57 4.86
N LEU A 136 -3.78 0.08 5.94
CA LEU A 136 -4.43 -0.57 7.09
C LEU A 136 -5.86 -0.03 7.22
N ILE A 137 -6.85 -0.82 6.83
CA ILE A 137 -8.28 -0.44 6.94
C ILE A 137 -8.76 -0.75 8.36
N VAL A 138 -8.92 0.29 9.18
CA VAL A 138 -9.14 0.15 10.63
C VAL A 138 -10.35 -0.68 10.97
N ARG A 139 -11.49 -0.51 10.28
CA ARG A 139 -12.70 -1.30 10.52
C ARG A 139 -12.59 -2.77 10.13
N ALA A 140 -11.65 -3.09 9.25
CA ALA A 140 -11.49 -4.44 8.71
C ALA A 140 -10.62 -5.35 9.59
N LEU A 141 -9.92 -4.78 10.57
CA LEU A 141 -8.94 -5.43 11.42
C LEU A 141 -9.32 -5.27 12.90
N ASN A 142 -9.07 -6.29 13.71
CA ASN A 142 -9.13 -6.15 15.16
C ASN A 142 -7.84 -5.47 15.70
N GLU A 143 -7.79 -5.18 17.01
CA GLU A 143 -6.65 -4.45 17.61
C GLU A 143 -5.32 -5.23 17.53
N ASP A 144 -5.37 -6.55 17.66
CA ASP A 144 -4.16 -7.39 17.59
C ASP A 144 -3.65 -7.49 16.16
N GLU A 145 -4.55 -7.62 15.19
CA GLU A 145 -4.21 -7.61 13.76
C GLU A 145 -3.59 -6.27 13.33
N LEU A 146 -4.18 -5.15 13.76
CA LEU A 146 -3.65 -3.81 13.49
C LEU A 146 -2.23 -3.64 14.07
N LYS A 147 -2.03 -4.02 15.34
CA LYS A 147 -0.71 -3.98 15.99
C LYS A 147 0.30 -4.87 15.28
N LYS A 148 -0.10 -6.10 14.95
CA LYS A 148 0.76 -7.08 14.27
C LYS A 148 1.24 -6.56 12.91
N LEU A 149 0.32 -6.06 12.09
CA LEU A 149 0.66 -5.53 10.75
C LEU A 149 1.48 -4.24 10.83
N ARG A 150 1.15 -3.35 11.79
CA ARG A 150 1.93 -2.15 12.06
C ARG A 150 3.37 -2.50 12.44
N ASN A 151 3.57 -3.44 13.39
CA ASN A 151 4.91 -3.85 13.79
C ASN A 151 5.70 -4.46 12.61
N CYS A 152 5.05 -5.27 11.77
CA CYS A 152 5.68 -5.79 10.55
C CYS A 152 6.11 -4.66 9.61
N ALA A 153 5.26 -3.65 9.42
CA ALA A 153 5.59 -2.49 8.58
C ALA A 153 6.75 -1.67 9.16
N ASP A 154 6.78 -1.47 10.48
CA ASP A 154 7.87 -0.77 11.16
C ASP A 154 9.22 -1.49 10.93
N HIS A 155 9.27 -2.82 11.10
CA HIS A 155 10.46 -3.62 10.81
C HIS A 155 10.87 -3.61 9.34
N ALA A 156 9.88 -3.52 8.45
CA ALA A 156 10.09 -3.41 7.01
C ALA A 156 10.53 -2.01 6.54
N GLY A 157 10.44 -0.99 7.40
CA GLY A 157 10.65 0.41 7.03
C GLY A 157 9.58 0.95 6.08
N LEU A 158 8.34 0.42 6.15
CA LEU A 158 7.20 0.86 5.38
C LEU A 158 6.34 1.82 6.19
N ASP A 159 5.84 2.87 5.53
CA ASP A 159 4.81 3.72 6.10
C ASP A 159 3.45 3.01 6.12
N CYS A 160 2.58 3.35 7.10
CA CYS A 160 1.21 2.86 7.17
C CYS A 160 0.23 4.00 6.91
N LEU A 161 -0.61 3.85 5.88
CA LEU A 161 -1.81 4.67 5.69
C LEU A 161 -2.97 4.00 6.42
N TYR A 162 -3.47 4.62 7.49
CA TYR A 162 -4.64 4.14 8.22
C TYR A 162 -5.91 4.71 7.61
N GLU A 163 -6.71 3.85 6.98
CA GLU A 163 -7.99 4.25 6.40
C GLU A 163 -9.10 4.12 7.43
N ILE A 164 -9.82 5.23 7.65
CA ILE A 164 -10.95 5.35 8.55
C ILE A 164 -12.18 5.90 7.82
N HIS A 165 -13.38 5.56 8.31
CA HIS A 165 -14.65 6.03 7.77
C HIS A 165 -15.52 6.68 8.84
N GLU A 166 -15.29 6.35 10.11
CA GLU A 166 -16.09 6.76 11.26
C GLU A 166 -15.23 7.19 12.42
N GLU A 167 -15.78 8.01 13.34
CA GLU A 167 -15.09 8.55 14.50
C GLU A 167 -14.55 7.45 15.43
N GLN A 168 -15.30 6.36 15.61
CA GLN A 168 -14.85 5.22 16.43
C GLN A 168 -13.59 4.54 15.86
N GLU A 169 -13.44 4.54 14.54
CA GLU A 169 -12.24 4.02 13.87
C GLU A 169 -11.04 4.94 14.10
N LEU A 170 -11.27 6.26 14.14
CA LEU A 170 -10.24 7.24 14.47
C LEU A 170 -9.67 7.00 15.88
N GLU A 171 -10.53 6.81 16.90
CA GLU A 171 -10.09 6.52 18.25
C GLU A 171 -9.22 5.25 18.32
N ARG A 172 -9.57 4.23 17.54
CA ARG A 172 -8.77 2.99 17.46
C ARG A 172 -7.43 3.22 16.77
N ALA A 173 -7.42 3.97 15.66
CA ALA A 173 -6.20 4.31 14.94
C ALA A 173 -5.23 5.14 15.79
N LEU A 174 -5.73 6.14 16.54
CA LEU A 174 -4.92 7.02 17.38
C LEU A 174 -4.13 6.29 18.45
N LYS A 175 -4.61 5.12 18.95
CA LYS A 175 -3.85 4.27 19.89
C LYS A 175 -2.53 3.74 19.31
N LEU A 176 -2.39 3.76 18.00
CA LEU A 176 -1.20 3.31 17.28
C LEU A 176 -0.30 4.47 16.81
N GLU A 177 -0.60 5.69 17.22
CA GLU A 177 0.14 6.91 16.86
C GLU A 177 0.39 7.01 15.34
N PRO A 178 -0.68 7.02 14.51
CA PRO A 178 -0.56 7.01 13.07
C PRO A 178 0.10 8.28 12.56
N LYS A 179 1.05 8.15 11.63
CA LYS A 179 1.67 9.29 10.95
C LYS A 179 0.85 9.74 9.73
N ILE A 180 0.10 8.83 9.13
CA ILE A 180 -0.74 9.10 7.95
C ILE A 180 -2.15 8.53 8.22
N LEU A 181 -3.13 9.41 8.19
CA LEU A 181 -4.55 9.06 8.28
C LEU A 181 -5.24 9.37 6.96
N GLY A 182 -6.01 8.43 6.46
CA GLY A 182 -6.88 8.59 5.30
C GLY A 182 -8.34 8.54 5.72
N VAL A 183 -9.10 9.58 5.43
CA VAL A 183 -10.55 9.59 5.62
C VAL A 183 -11.19 9.17 4.30
N ASN A 184 -11.88 8.03 4.30
CA ASN A 184 -12.60 7.54 3.14
C ASN A 184 -14.08 7.89 3.27
N ASN A 185 -14.59 8.58 2.26
CA ASN A 185 -15.96 9.06 2.24
C ASN A 185 -16.78 8.34 1.15
#